data_18966f760ee186823b38bab14bb160e6
#
_entry.id   18966f760ee186823b38bab14bb160e6
#
_cell.length_a   1.000
_cell.length_b   1.000
_cell.length_c   1.000
_cell.angle_alpha   90.00
_cell.angle_beta   90.00
_cell.angle_gamma   90.00
#
_symmetry.space_group_name_H-M   'P 1'
#
loop_
_entity.id
_entity.type
_entity.pdbx_description
1 polymer ?
#
loop_
_entity_poly.entity_id
_entity_poly.type
_entity_poly.pdbx_seq_one_letter_code
_entity_poly.pdbx_strand_id
1 'polypeptide(L)'
;MRIGVLIHARDIRFSRRERWLLHFILAAARERGHSVEILQGLGSHPPLDVLIPHVDLTVRPPEYHRFLVRYDRVLNRGVRDISKRALGGRVLSAGEDFNGPVILKADLNFGGRPELQIIPGRRLRSELMLRLRGLPFARRWTEAMFWRWTPCLSSRDYRIYASVREVPPQAFHNPNLVVQPFEPEEQEGLYALRKWTFLGNAETCSRSLSPEPIVKASNRIPGRGEAVPVPEELREFRRQLGMDFGKIDFLVRGGRPIVLDVNPTPSVSTEGGMRGATRRAPLFAEALERWTTHANEAADRRSCH
;
A
#
# COMPACT_ATOMS: atom_id res chain seq x y z
N MET A 1 7.86 -21.65 -15.53
CA MET A 1 6.72 -21.62 -14.60
C MET A 1 5.50 -20.97 -15.24
N ARG A 2 4.30 -21.38 -14.83
CA ARG A 2 3.04 -20.71 -15.14
C ARG A 2 2.69 -19.80 -13.95
N ILE A 3 2.74 -18.50 -14.18
CA ILE A 3 2.51 -17.46 -13.16
C ILE A 3 1.10 -16.92 -13.36
N GLY A 4 0.24 -17.06 -12.35
CA GLY A 4 -1.09 -16.44 -12.33
C GLY A 4 -1.08 -15.11 -11.60
N VAL A 5 -1.81 -14.12 -12.12
CA VAL A 5 -2.07 -12.86 -11.43
C VAL A 5 -3.55 -12.70 -11.24
N LEU A 6 -4.01 -12.75 -9.99
CA LEU A 6 -5.42 -12.60 -9.64
C LEU A 6 -5.74 -11.12 -9.41
N ILE A 7 -6.58 -10.54 -10.27
CA ILE A 7 -7.08 -9.17 -10.12
C ILE A 7 -8.57 -9.17 -9.74
N HIS A 8 -9.02 -8.07 -9.14
CA HIS A 8 -10.44 -7.92 -8.83
C HIS A 8 -11.31 -7.92 -10.09
N ALA A 9 -12.47 -8.57 -10.07
CA ALA A 9 -13.37 -8.73 -11.22
C ALA A 9 -13.71 -7.40 -11.93
N ARG A 10 -13.75 -6.29 -11.17
CA ARG A 10 -14.05 -4.94 -11.68
C ARG A 10 -12.82 -4.07 -11.91
N ASP A 11 -11.62 -4.59 -11.67
CA ASP A 11 -10.39 -3.80 -11.87
C ASP A 11 -9.88 -3.93 -13.30
N ILE A 12 -10.19 -2.93 -14.11
CA ILE A 12 -9.70 -2.84 -15.50
C ILE A 12 -8.35 -2.10 -15.61
N ARG A 13 -7.83 -1.55 -14.51
CA ARG A 13 -6.61 -0.73 -14.52
C ARG A 13 -5.38 -1.56 -14.78
N PHE A 14 -5.32 -2.77 -14.23
CA PHE A 14 -4.18 -3.65 -14.38
C PHE A 14 -3.91 -3.98 -15.86
N SER A 15 -4.95 -4.27 -16.65
CA SER A 15 -4.81 -4.60 -18.06
C SER A 15 -4.61 -3.37 -18.98
N ARG A 16 -4.96 -2.16 -18.49
CA ARG A 16 -4.92 -0.94 -19.32
C ARG A 16 -3.71 -0.04 -19.10
N ARG A 17 -2.98 -0.22 -18.00
CA ARG A 17 -1.89 0.69 -17.62
C ARG A 17 -0.73 -0.08 -16.99
N GLU A 18 0.39 -0.09 -17.64
CA GLU A 18 1.64 -0.66 -17.12
C GLU A 18 2.26 0.25 -16.05
N ARG A 19 1.60 0.38 -14.89
CA ARG A 19 2.02 1.28 -13.80
C ARG A 19 2.28 0.59 -12.49
N TRP A 20 2.16 -0.73 -12.39
CA TRP A 20 2.53 -1.49 -11.19
C TRP A 20 3.91 -2.09 -11.34
N LEU A 21 4.65 -2.12 -10.25
CA LEU A 21 5.95 -2.80 -10.22
C LEU A 21 5.84 -4.24 -10.75
N LEU A 22 4.70 -4.90 -10.48
CA LEU A 22 4.44 -6.25 -10.95
C LEU A 22 4.51 -6.38 -12.48
N HIS A 23 4.07 -5.39 -13.26
CA HIS A 23 4.18 -5.45 -14.73
C HIS A 23 5.63 -5.59 -15.20
N PHE A 24 6.55 -4.84 -14.60
CA PHE A 24 7.98 -4.90 -14.93
C PHE A 24 8.57 -6.25 -14.53
N ILE A 25 8.19 -6.80 -13.37
CA ILE A 25 8.61 -8.13 -12.91
C ILE A 25 8.11 -9.21 -13.87
N LEU A 26 6.83 -9.14 -14.28
CA LEU A 26 6.25 -10.12 -15.21
C LEU A 26 6.83 -10.02 -16.62
N ALA A 27 7.23 -8.82 -17.08
CA ALA A 27 7.95 -8.67 -18.34
C ALA A 27 9.31 -9.39 -18.27
N ALA A 28 10.09 -9.13 -17.22
CA ALA A 28 11.35 -9.82 -17.00
C ALA A 28 11.19 -11.35 -16.82
N ALA A 29 10.11 -11.80 -16.18
CA ALA A 29 9.80 -13.23 -16.05
C ALA A 29 9.49 -13.87 -17.42
N ARG A 30 8.79 -13.17 -18.32
CA ARG A 30 8.55 -13.65 -19.70
C ARG A 30 9.84 -13.78 -20.50
N GLU A 31 10.76 -12.81 -20.38
CA GLU A 31 12.10 -12.87 -21.00
C GLU A 31 12.90 -14.08 -20.52
N ARG A 32 12.61 -14.58 -19.32
CA ARG A 32 13.19 -15.79 -18.72
C ARG A 32 12.42 -17.08 -19.08
N GLY A 33 11.45 -17.02 -20.01
CA GLY A 33 10.69 -18.17 -20.52
C GLY A 33 9.49 -18.58 -19.65
N HIS A 34 9.00 -17.71 -18.75
CA HIS A 34 7.80 -18.01 -17.96
C HIS A 34 6.53 -17.54 -18.67
N SER A 35 5.44 -18.32 -18.54
CA SER A 35 4.11 -17.90 -18.99
C SER A 35 3.38 -17.14 -17.89
N VAL A 36 2.60 -16.15 -18.29
CA VAL A 36 1.84 -15.29 -17.37
C VAL A 36 0.37 -15.27 -17.77
N GLU A 37 -0.51 -15.63 -16.84
CA GLU A 37 -1.95 -15.63 -17.03
C GLU A 37 -2.61 -14.65 -16.06
N ILE A 38 -3.52 -13.81 -16.55
CA ILE A 38 -4.29 -12.86 -15.75
C ILE A 38 -5.67 -13.44 -15.47
N LEU A 39 -5.96 -13.66 -14.19
CA LEU A 39 -7.23 -14.13 -13.69
C LEU A 39 -8.07 -12.94 -13.23
N GLN A 40 -9.05 -12.52 -14.04
CA GLN A 40 -9.95 -11.45 -13.68
C GLN A 40 -11.18 -11.98 -12.94
N GLY A 41 -11.20 -11.79 -11.62
CA GLY A 41 -12.24 -12.35 -10.75
C GLY A 41 -11.99 -13.83 -10.44
N LEU A 42 -13.05 -14.52 -10.03
CA LEU A 42 -12.97 -15.86 -9.42
C LEU A 42 -13.54 -16.98 -10.32
N GLY A 43 -13.80 -16.66 -11.59
CA GLY A 43 -14.47 -17.59 -12.52
C GLY A 43 -13.58 -18.67 -13.14
N SER A 44 -12.26 -18.50 -13.11
CA SER A 44 -11.30 -19.41 -13.70
C SER A 44 -10.33 -19.95 -12.64
N HIS A 45 -9.97 -21.23 -12.78
CA HIS A 45 -9.04 -21.91 -11.87
C HIS A 45 -8.06 -22.79 -12.66
N PRO A 46 -7.18 -22.19 -13.50
CA PRO A 46 -6.19 -22.94 -14.23
C PRO A 46 -5.10 -23.50 -13.30
N PRO A 47 -4.39 -24.58 -13.70
CA PRO A 47 -3.23 -25.04 -12.97
C PRO A 47 -2.07 -24.03 -13.10
N LEU A 48 -1.53 -23.58 -11.97
CA LEU A 48 -0.45 -22.58 -11.89
C LEU A 48 0.66 -23.05 -10.96
N ASP A 49 1.89 -22.66 -11.26
CA ASP A 49 3.02 -22.91 -10.37
C ASP A 49 3.07 -21.92 -9.21
N VAL A 50 2.58 -20.69 -9.43
CA VAL A 50 2.45 -19.65 -8.42
C VAL A 50 1.29 -18.71 -8.75
N LEU A 51 0.55 -18.29 -7.74
CA LEU A 51 -0.50 -17.27 -7.86
C LEU A 51 -0.10 -16.00 -7.10
N ILE A 52 -0.23 -14.86 -7.76
CA ILE A 52 0.05 -13.53 -7.21
C ILE A 52 -1.28 -12.77 -7.08
N PRO A 53 -1.84 -12.61 -5.87
CA PRO A 53 -3.03 -11.82 -5.66
C PRO A 53 -2.70 -10.32 -5.81
N HIS A 54 -3.17 -9.72 -6.89
CA HIS A 54 -3.08 -8.29 -7.17
C HIS A 54 -4.45 -7.61 -7.03
N VAL A 55 -5.12 -7.89 -5.93
CA VAL A 55 -6.39 -7.25 -5.57
C VAL A 55 -6.09 -5.93 -4.88
N ASP A 56 -6.11 -4.84 -5.66
CA ASP A 56 -5.73 -3.49 -5.22
C ASP A 56 -6.87 -2.84 -4.40
N LEU A 57 -7.13 -3.40 -3.22
CA LEU A 57 -8.04 -2.91 -2.19
C LEU A 57 -7.34 -2.92 -0.83
N THR A 58 -7.72 -2.02 0.06
CA THR A 58 -7.17 -1.95 1.43
C THR A 58 -7.51 -3.22 2.22
N VAL A 59 -8.75 -3.67 2.10
CA VAL A 59 -9.23 -4.93 2.68
C VAL A 59 -9.57 -5.87 1.55
N ARG A 60 -8.87 -7.01 1.50
CA ARG A 60 -9.15 -8.03 0.49
C ARG A 60 -10.47 -8.73 0.82
N PRO A 61 -11.44 -8.79 -0.12
CA PRO A 61 -12.72 -9.42 0.15
C PRO A 61 -12.57 -10.91 0.51
N PRO A 62 -13.40 -11.43 1.46
CA PRO A 62 -13.28 -12.81 1.95
C PRO A 62 -13.36 -13.89 0.87
N GLU A 63 -14.14 -13.66 -0.19
CA GLU A 63 -14.25 -14.59 -1.32
C GLU A 63 -12.93 -14.79 -2.07
N TYR A 64 -12.09 -13.73 -2.16
CA TYR A 64 -10.76 -13.85 -2.72
C TYR A 64 -9.85 -14.71 -1.83
N HIS A 65 -9.95 -14.59 -0.51
CA HIS A 65 -9.19 -15.46 0.40
C HIS A 65 -9.58 -16.94 0.25
N ARG A 66 -10.90 -17.23 0.16
CA ARG A 66 -11.37 -18.59 -0.10
C ARG A 66 -10.89 -19.14 -1.44
N PHE A 67 -10.78 -18.28 -2.44
CA PHE A 67 -10.25 -18.69 -3.75
C PHE A 67 -8.77 -19.05 -3.68
N LEU A 68 -7.95 -18.29 -2.93
CA LEU A 68 -6.51 -18.53 -2.79
C LEU A 68 -6.17 -19.90 -2.18
N VAL A 69 -7.07 -20.48 -1.40
CA VAL A 69 -6.86 -21.82 -0.78
C VAL A 69 -6.73 -22.91 -1.83
N ARG A 70 -7.26 -22.70 -3.03
CA ARG A 70 -7.22 -23.67 -4.15
C ARG A 70 -5.82 -23.82 -4.79
N TYR A 71 -4.87 -22.99 -4.40
CA TYR A 71 -3.52 -23.01 -4.94
C TYR A 71 -2.51 -23.26 -3.82
N ASP A 72 -1.50 -24.07 -4.08
CA ASP A 72 -0.49 -24.41 -3.08
C ASP A 72 0.44 -23.22 -2.82
N ARG A 73 0.82 -22.50 -3.88
CA ARG A 73 1.78 -21.39 -3.82
C ARG A 73 1.10 -20.07 -4.17
N VAL A 74 0.97 -19.25 -3.15
CA VAL A 74 0.33 -17.93 -3.27
C VAL A 74 1.17 -16.89 -2.54
N LEU A 75 1.73 -15.95 -3.27
CA LEU A 75 2.37 -14.76 -2.68
C LEU A 75 1.37 -13.96 -1.87
N ASN A 76 1.81 -13.38 -0.75
CA ASN A 76 0.95 -12.55 0.09
C ASN A 76 -0.36 -13.25 0.53
N ARG A 77 -0.35 -14.57 0.69
CA ARG A 77 -1.55 -15.34 1.10
C ARG A 77 -2.16 -14.78 2.38
N GLY A 78 -1.30 -14.45 3.37
CA GLY A 78 -1.69 -13.97 4.69
C GLY A 78 -2.22 -12.53 4.73
N VAL A 79 -1.88 -11.70 3.73
CA VAL A 79 -2.23 -10.28 3.72
C VAL A 79 -3.73 -10.12 3.46
N ARG A 80 -4.46 -9.65 4.47
CA ARG A 80 -5.94 -9.47 4.41
C ARG A 80 -6.36 -8.03 4.48
N ASP A 81 -5.82 -7.29 5.44
CA ASP A 81 -6.14 -5.91 5.74
C ASP A 81 -4.84 -5.11 5.90
N ILE A 82 -4.70 -4.05 5.11
CA ILE A 82 -3.57 -3.12 5.14
C ILE A 82 -4.01 -1.71 5.51
N SER A 83 -5.19 -1.58 6.14
CA SER A 83 -5.63 -0.31 6.71
C SER A 83 -4.66 0.14 7.81
N LYS A 84 -4.51 1.42 8.00
CA LYS A 84 -3.59 1.96 9.01
C LYS A 84 -3.99 1.57 10.43
N ARG A 85 -5.28 1.32 10.66
CA ARG A 85 -5.79 0.74 11.91
C ARG A 85 -5.31 -0.68 12.14
N ALA A 86 -5.31 -1.52 11.11
CA ALA A 86 -4.88 -2.91 11.19
C ALA A 86 -3.36 -3.07 11.31
N LEU A 87 -2.58 -2.08 10.84
CA LEU A 87 -1.11 -2.11 10.87
C LEU A 87 -0.50 -1.86 12.26
N GLY A 88 -1.31 -1.70 13.31
CA GLY A 88 -0.84 -1.54 14.69
C GLY A 88 -0.27 -0.14 15.03
N GLY A 89 -0.35 0.82 14.12
CA GLY A 89 0.00 2.20 14.39
C GLY A 89 -0.99 2.84 15.38
N ARG A 90 -0.49 3.72 16.26
CA ARG A 90 -1.36 4.43 17.21
C ARG A 90 -2.42 5.24 16.48
N VAL A 91 -3.69 4.94 16.70
CA VAL A 91 -4.85 5.71 16.23
C VAL A 91 -5.47 6.41 17.41
N LEU A 92 -5.64 7.71 17.29
CA LEU A 92 -6.18 8.57 18.36
C LEU A 92 -7.69 8.68 18.25
N SER A 93 -8.36 8.72 19.39
CA SER A 93 -9.80 8.89 19.50
C SER A 93 -10.18 10.36 19.77
N ALA A 94 -11.44 10.71 19.54
CA ALA A 94 -11.95 12.02 19.91
C ALA A 94 -11.83 12.25 21.42
N GLY A 95 -11.23 13.40 21.81
CA GLY A 95 -11.06 13.75 23.22
C GLY A 95 -9.92 13.02 23.94
N GLU A 96 -9.14 12.18 23.25
CA GLU A 96 -7.96 11.54 23.83
C GLU A 96 -6.94 12.61 24.25
N ASP A 97 -6.38 12.46 25.46
CA ASP A 97 -5.33 13.36 25.95
C ASP A 97 -3.99 12.99 25.32
N PHE A 98 -3.69 13.65 24.21
CA PHE A 98 -2.44 13.51 23.49
C PHE A 98 -1.80 14.89 23.29
N ASN A 99 -0.62 15.06 23.86
CA ASN A 99 0.18 16.27 23.71
C ASN A 99 1.12 16.16 22.52
N GLY A 100 0.82 16.90 21.47
CA GLY A 100 1.65 16.99 20.27
C GLY A 100 0.86 17.04 18.98
N PRO A 101 1.55 17.29 17.87
CA PRO A 101 0.92 17.39 16.58
C PRO A 101 0.36 16.03 16.12
N VAL A 102 -0.75 16.10 15.39
CA VAL A 102 -1.45 14.93 14.86
C VAL A 102 -1.70 15.10 13.36
N ILE A 103 -1.78 13.99 12.64
CA ILE A 103 -2.12 13.98 11.23
C ILE A 103 -3.47 13.30 11.00
N LEU A 104 -4.36 13.99 10.30
CA LEU A 104 -5.59 13.43 9.75
C LEU A 104 -5.32 12.93 8.34
N LYS A 105 -5.49 11.65 8.12
CA LYS A 105 -5.22 10.98 6.83
C LYS A 105 -6.23 9.88 6.52
N ALA A 106 -6.21 9.39 5.26
CA ALA A 106 -7.00 8.23 4.90
C ALA A 106 -6.51 6.98 5.63
N ASP A 107 -7.43 6.18 6.17
CA ASP A 107 -7.18 4.84 6.66
C ASP A 107 -6.85 3.90 5.51
N LEU A 108 -7.47 4.12 4.38
CA LEU A 108 -7.39 3.32 3.16
C LEU A 108 -6.06 3.51 2.41
N ASN A 109 -5.62 2.43 1.75
CA ASN A 109 -4.45 2.46 0.85
C ASN A 109 -4.67 3.45 -0.29
N PHE A 110 -3.61 4.16 -0.67
CA PHE A 110 -3.64 5.18 -1.73
C PHE A 110 -4.81 6.17 -1.61
N GLY A 111 -5.20 6.50 -0.36
CA GLY A 111 -6.27 7.43 -0.06
C GLY A 111 -7.68 6.94 -0.39
N GLY A 112 -7.89 5.63 -0.61
CA GLY A 112 -9.16 5.04 -0.99
C GLY A 112 -9.51 5.15 -2.48
N ARG A 113 -8.56 5.56 -3.32
CA ARG A 113 -8.79 5.66 -4.78
C ARG A 113 -9.13 4.33 -5.45
N PRO A 114 -8.48 3.20 -5.11
CA PRO A 114 -8.88 1.90 -5.64
C PRO A 114 -10.34 1.56 -5.31
N GLU A 115 -10.75 1.81 -4.09
CA GLU A 115 -12.12 1.58 -3.62
C GLU A 115 -13.16 2.39 -4.40
N LEU A 116 -12.84 3.64 -4.79
CA LEU A 116 -13.73 4.46 -5.62
C LEU A 116 -13.99 3.85 -7.00
N GLN A 117 -13.03 3.13 -7.54
CA GLN A 117 -13.09 2.56 -8.88
C GLN A 117 -13.69 1.15 -8.88
N ILE A 118 -13.43 0.38 -7.84
CA ILE A 118 -13.79 -1.02 -7.73
C ILE A 118 -15.15 -1.21 -7.03
N ILE A 119 -15.44 -0.41 -5.98
CA ILE A 119 -16.66 -0.55 -5.17
C ILE A 119 -17.78 0.34 -5.73
N PRO A 120 -18.94 -0.23 -6.10
CA PRO A 120 -20.05 0.53 -6.63
C PRO A 120 -20.54 1.66 -5.70
N GLY A 121 -20.95 2.76 -6.27
CA GLY A 121 -21.52 3.90 -5.53
C GLY A 121 -20.52 4.79 -4.79
N ARG A 122 -19.29 4.33 -4.52
CA ARG A 122 -18.28 5.15 -3.83
C ARG A 122 -17.85 6.37 -4.65
N ARG A 123 -17.72 6.21 -5.96
CA ARG A 123 -17.36 7.32 -6.86
C ARG A 123 -18.38 8.45 -6.84
N LEU A 124 -19.66 8.12 -6.97
CA LEU A 124 -20.75 9.10 -6.93
C LEU A 124 -20.80 9.86 -5.60
N ARG A 125 -20.60 9.16 -4.48
CA ARG A 125 -20.50 9.79 -3.15
C ARG A 125 -19.31 10.74 -3.08
N SER A 126 -18.16 10.38 -3.62
CA SER A 126 -16.98 11.25 -3.63
C SER A 126 -17.23 12.53 -4.44
N GLU A 127 -17.78 12.39 -5.63
CA GLU A 127 -18.09 13.52 -6.50
C GLU A 127 -19.12 14.45 -5.85
N LEU A 128 -20.16 13.90 -5.21
CA LEU A 128 -21.15 14.67 -4.47
C LEU A 128 -20.51 15.43 -3.30
N MET A 129 -19.67 14.78 -2.49
CA MET A 129 -19.02 15.42 -1.35
C MET A 129 -18.07 16.55 -1.79
N LEU A 130 -17.35 16.38 -2.90
CA LEU A 130 -16.48 17.43 -3.44
C LEU A 130 -17.29 18.63 -3.97
N ARG A 131 -18.42 18.39 -4.63
CA ARG A 131 -19.34 19.47 -5.10
C ARG A 131 -19.94 20.24 -3.94
N LEU A 132 -20.40 19.54 -2.90
CA LEU A 132 -20.96 20.18 -1.70
C LEU A 132 -19.91 21.04 -0.98
N ARG A 133 -18.66 20.60 -0.90
CA ARG A 133 -17.55 21.37 -0.29
C ARG A 133 -17.28 22.70 -1.00
N GLY A 134 -17.57 22.79 -2.30
CA GLY A 134 -17.40 24.01 -3.12
C GLY A 134 -18.49 25.08 -2.93
N LEU A 135 -19.57 24.83 -2.15
CA LEU A 135 -20.66 25.76 -1.97
C LEU A 135 -20.32 26.86 -0.96
N PRO A 136 -20.26 28.15 -1.33
CA PRO A 136 -19.76 29.22 -0.47
C PRO A 136 -20.66 29.52 0.73
N PHE A 137 -21.98 29.37 0.58
CA PHE A 137 -22.98 29.75 1.59
C PHE A 137 -23.15 28.76 2.74
N ALA A 138 -22.63 27.53 2.60
CA ALA A 138 -22.80 26.47 3.58
C ALA A 138 -21.47 25.91 4.13
N ARG A 139 -20.38 26.66 4.03
CA ARG A 139 -19.01 26.19 4.24
C ARG A 139 -18.80 25.37 5.53
N ARG A 140 -19.34 25.79 6.66
CA ARG A 140 -19.22 25.03 7.94
C ARG A 140 -19.93 23.68 7.90
N TRP A 141 -21.15 23.64 7.38
CA TRP A 141 -21.95 22.43 7.27
C TRP A 141 -21.39 21.46 6.23
N THR A 142 -20.95 22.00 5.09
CA THR A 142 -20.37 21.20 4.02
C THR A 142 -19.02 20.64 4.39
N GLU A 143 -18.21 21.35 5.18
CA GLU A 143 -16.96 20.86 5.72
C GLU A 143 -17.19 19.74 6.75
N ALA A 144 -18.15 19.91 7.66
CA ALA A 144 -18.54 18.87 8.62
C ALA A 144 -19.03 17.59 7.92
N MET A 145 -19.89 17.76 6.90
CA MET A 145 -20.38 16.65 6.07
C MET A 145 -19.24 15.99 5.30
N PHE A 146 -18.31 16.76 4.74
CA PHE A 146 -17.14 16.24 4.06
C PHE A 146 -16.32 15.33 4.97
N TRP A 147 -15.94 15.79 6.16
CA TRP A 147 -15.17 14.98 7.09
C TRP A 147 -15.92 13.75 7.58
N ARG A 148 -17.25 13.85 7.73
CA ARG A 148 -18.09 12.73 8.18
C ARG A 148 -18.29 11.63 7.13
N TRP A 149 -18.32 12.00 5.84
CA TRP A 149 -18.81 11.10 4.79
C TRP A 149 -17.87 10.90 3.61
N THR A 150 -16.73 11.59 3.55
CA THR A 150 -15.80 11.40 2.43
C THR A 150 -15.35 9.93 2.33
N PRO A 151 -15.52 9.30 1.15
CA PRO A 151 -15.12 7.92 0.95
C PRO A 151 -13.63 7.77 0.63
N CYS A 152 -12.93 8.86 0.36
CA CYS A 152 -11.50 8.92 0.06
C CYS A 152 -10.91 10.25 0.50
N LEU A 153 -9.62 10.26 0.77
CA LEU A 153 -8.85 11.46 1.06
C LEU A 153 -7.50 11.37 0.38
N SER A 154 -7.25 12.27 -0.59
CA SER A 154 -5.95 12.35 -1.25
C SER A 154 -4.85 12.75 -0.26
N SER A 155 -3.64 12.26 -0.44
CA SER A 155 -2.50 12.70 0.37
C SER A 155 -2.21 14.21 0.27
N ARG A 156 -2.76 14.92 -0.73
CA ARG A 156 -2.70 16.39 -0.83
C ARG A 156 -3.61 17.08 0.18
N ASP A 157 -4.65 16.38 0.62
CA ASP A 157 -5.65 16.87 1.56
C ASP A 157 -5.38 16.42 3.01
N TYR A 158 -4.28 15.69 3.26
CA TYR A 158 -3.84 15.36 4.61
C TYR A 158 -3.54 16.63 5.37
N ARG A 159 -3.98 16.71 6.62
CA ARG A 159 -3.81 17.88 7.47
C ARG A 159 -3.10 17.53 8.77
N ILE A 160 -2.15 18.38 9.12
CA ILE A 160 -1.48 18.35 10.41
C ILE A 160 -2.19 19.38 11.30
N TYR A 161 -2.52 18.98 12.52
CA TYR A 161 -3.10 19.83 13.57
C TYR A 161 -2.14 19.88 14.75
N ALA A 162 -2.11 20.99 15.49
CA ALA A 162 -1.24 21.12 16.64
C ALA A 162 -1.68 20.20 17.80
N SER A 163 -2.97 19.86 17.86
CA SER A 163 -3.52 18.95 18.86
C SER A 163 -4.71 18.14 18.33
N VAL A 164 -5.08 17.08 19.05
CA VAL A 164 -6.30 16.27 18.78
C VAL A 164 -7.56 17.14 18.84
N ARG A 165 -7.59 18.16 19.69
CA ARG A 165 -8.75 19.04 19.90
C ARG A 165 -9.09 19.92 18.70
N GLU A 166 -8.12 20.16 17.81
CA GLU A 166 -8.31 20.96 16.60
C GLU A 166 -8.85 20.13 15.43
N VAL A 167 -8.80 18.80 15.53
CA VAL A 167 -9.30 17.91 14.48
C VAL A 167 -10.82 17.99 14.41
N PRO A 168 -11.42 18.18 13.21
CA PRO A 168 -12.87 18.19 13.08
C PRO A 168 -13.51 16.94 13.70
N PRO A 169 -14.45 17.08 14.68
CA PRO A 169 -15.03 15.93 15.38
C PRO A 169 -15.65 14.89 14.44
N GLN A 170 -16.19 15.34 13.32
CA GLN A 170 -16.82 14.48 12.32
C GLN A 170 -15.82 13.51 11.66
N ALA A 171 -14.53 13.86 11.63
CA ALA A 171 -13.50 13.01 11.05
C ALA A 171 -13.30 11.71 11.85
N PHE A 172 -13.44 11.77 13.18
CA PHE A 172 -13.32 10.59 14.04
C PHE A 172 -14.44 9.56 13.83
N HIS A 173 -15.57 10.00 13.31
CA HIS A 173 -16.71 9.13 13.00
C HIS A 173 -16.69 8.59 11.57
N ASN A 174 -15.70 8.95 10.76
CA ASN A 174 -15.55 8.44 9.41
C ASN A 174 -14.63 7.21 9.38
N PRO A 175 -15.14 6.02 9.03
CA PRO A 175 -14.34 4.79 9.03
C PRO A 175 -13.22 4.79 7.97
N ASN A 176 -13.25 5.71 7.01
CA ASN A 176 -12.22 5.82 5.97
C ASN A 176 -11.07 6.76 6.39
N LEU A 177 -11.14 7.37 7.57
CA LEU A 177 -10.14 8.33 8.07
C LEU A 177 -9.53 7.84 9.37
N VAL A 178 -8.29 8.24 9.63
CA VAL A 178 -7.59 8.05 10.91
C VAL A 178 -6.90 9.33 11.33
N VAL A 179 -6.83 9.51 12.64
CA VAL A 179 -5.99 10.51 13.31
C VAL A 179 -4.85 9.77 14.00
N GLN A 180 -3.63 10.14 13.70
CA GLN A 180 -2.43 9.51 14.27
C GLN A 180 -1.47 10.57 14.81
N PRO A 181 -0.60 10.27 15.77
CA PRO A 181 0.53 11.12 16.11
C PRO A 181 1.30 11.53 14.86
N PHE A 182 1.68 12.77 14.75
CA PHE A 182 2.53 13.25 13.66
C PHE A 182 3.95 13.42 14.17
N GLU A 183 4.77 12.44 13.84
CA GLU A 183 6.15 12.32 14.30
C GLU A 183 7.09 12.16 13.10
N PRO A 184 7.38 13.26 12.36
CA PRO A 184 8.23 13.17 11.17
C PRO A 184 9.68 12.81 11.54
N GLU A 185 10.36 12.11 10.62
CA GLU A 185 11.83 12.01 10.66
C GLU A 185 12.39 13.29 10.08
N GLU A 186 12.98 14.13 10.93
CA GLU A 186 13.58 15.41 10.54
C GLU A 186 15.08 15.39 10.78
N GLN A 187 15.83 15.93 9.83
CA GLN A 187 17.26 16.12 9.91
C GLN A 187 17.63 17.38 9.14
N GLU A 188 18.29 18.33 9.81
CA GLU A 188 18.81 19.58 9.21
C GLU A 188 17.74 20.38 8.44
N GLY A 189 16.52 20.47 9.01
CA GLY A 189 15.38 21.15 8.39
C GLY A 189 14.74 20.45 7.20
N LEU A 190 15.13 19.22 6.91
CA LEU A 190 14.53 18.36 5.89
C LEU A 190 13.82 17.16 6.52
N TYR A 191 12.74 16.76 5.89
CA TYR A 191 11.94 15.61 6.30
C TYR A 191 12.24 14.40 5.44
N ALA A 192 12.33 13.23 6.06
CA ALA A 192 12.67 11.98 5.39
C ALA A 192 11.46 11.06 5.25
N LEU A 193 11.45 10.31 4.15
CA LEU A 193 10.59 9.14 3.95
C LEU A 193 11.45 7.99 3.46
N ARG A 194 11.35 6.86 4.14
CA ARG A 194 12.03 5.63 3.76
C ARG A 194 11.05 4.69 3.07
N LYS A 195 11.54 3.99 2.06
CA LYS A 195 10.77 3.06 1.26
C LYS A 195 11.51 1.74 1.12
N TRP A 196 10.92 0.70 1.65
CA TRP A 196 11.40 -0.67 1.48
C TRP A 196 10.50 -1.40 0.48
N THR A 197 11.09 -1.93 -0.60
CA THR A 197 10.41 -2.71 -1.64
C THR A 197 11.07 -4.08 -1.70
N PHE A 198 10.27 -5.15 -1.74
CA PHE A 198 10.77 -6.52 -1.64
C PHE A 198 9.92 -7.52 -2.43
N LEU A 199 10.55 -8.64 -2.80
CA LEU A 199 9.93 -9.89 -3.24
C LEU A 199 10.81 -11.05 -2.76
N GLY A 200 10.28 -11.94 -1.93
CA GLY A 200 11.07 -12.99 -1.30
C GLY A 200 12.28 -12.38 -0.58
N ASN A 201 13.48 -12.83 -0.94
CA ASN A 201 14.74 -12.36 -0.37
C ASN A 201 15.36 -11.18 -1.13
N ALA A 202 14.81 -10.81 -2.28
CA ALA A 202 15.26 -9.61 -3.00
C ALA A 202 14.59 -8.36 -2.45
N GLU A 203 15.39 -7.33 -2.21
CA GLU A 203 14.89 -6.10 -1.62
C GLU A 203 15.67 -4.86 -2.05
N THR A 204 15.03 -3.71 -1.93
CA THR A 204 15.67 -2.40 -2.03
C THR A 204 15.07 -1.49 -0.96
N CYS A 205 15.91 -0.78 -0.22
CA CYS A 205 15.46 0.24 0.71
C CYS A 205 16.14 1.57 0.38
N SER A 206 15.36 2.64 0.35
CA SER A 206 15.86 3.98 0.05
C SER A 206 15.22 5.02 0.95
N ARG A 207 16.00 6.05 1.29
CA ARG A 207 15.59 7.26 1.98
C ARG A 207 15.48 8.40 0.97
N SER A 208 14.41 9.17 1.04
CA SER A 208 14.20 10.39 0.23
C SER A 208 13.95 11.56 1.15
N LEU A 209 14.41 12.76 0.76
CA LEU A 209 14.28 13.99 1.54
C LEU A 209 13.31 14.97 0.88
N SER A 210 12.65 15.79 1.68
CA SER A 210 11.71 16.85 1.27
C SER A 210 11.79 18.04 2.23
N PRO A 211 11.60 19.28 1.75
CA PRO A 211 11.41 20.43 2.62
C PRO A 211 10.03 20.45 3.31
N GLU A 212 9.09 19.61 2.85
CA GLU A 212 7.75 19.52 3.42
C GLU A 212 7.63 18.32 4.35
N PRO A 213 6.93 18.46 5.50
CA PRO A 213 6.83 17.40 6.51
C PRO A 213 6.03 16.19 6.04
N ILE A 214 5.11 16.33 5.08
CA ILE A 214 4.45 15.21 4.41
C ILE A 214 5.18 14.93 3.11
N VAL A 215 6.13 13.99 3.15
CA VAL A 215 6.97 13.65 2.01
C VAL A 215 6.17 12.88 0.95
N LYS A 216 6.14 13.40 -0.28
CA LYS A 216 5.44 12.84 -1.45
C LYS A 216 6.41 12.72 -2.62
N ALA A 217 6.02 11.95 -3.66
CA ALA A 217 6.84 11.86 -4.87
C ALA A 217 7.06 13.23 -5.57
N SER A 218 6.10 14.15 -5.42
CA SER A 218 6.13 15.48 -6.05
C SER A 218 6.99 16.53 -5.34
N ASN A 219 7.33 16.31 -4.05
CA ASN A 219 8.09 17.29 -3.25
C ASN A 219 9.45 16.76 -2.77
N ARG A 220 9.89 15.61 -3.29
CA ARG A 220 11.23 15.09 -3.01
C ARG A 220 12.31 15.90 -3.69
N ILE A 221 13.41 16.09 -2.99
CA ILE A 221 14.60 16.74 -3.56
C ILE A 221 15.26 15.75 -4.55
N PRO A 222 15.34 16.11 -5.84
CA PRO A 222 16.00 15.26 -6.83
C PRO A 222 17.47 15.01 -6.47
N GLY A 223 17.96 13.79 -6.72
CA GLY A 223 19.36 13.43 -6.49
C GLY A 223 19.77 13.22 -5.01
N ARG A 224 18.87 13.51 -4.06
CA ARG A 224 19.11 13.27 -2.62
C ARG A 224 18.45 11.99 -2.10
N GLY A 225 18.32 10.99 -2.94
CA GLY A 225 17.91 9.66 -2.53
C GLY A 225 19.12 8.78 -2.24
N GLU A 226 19.14 8.11 -1.11
CA GLU A 226 20.20 7.19 -0.70
C GLU A 226 19.68 5.79 -0.40
N ALA A 227 20.53 4.78 -0.61
CA ALA A 227 20.24 3.44 -0.13
C ALA A 227 20.48 3.38 1.38
N VAL A 228 19.58 2.75 2.11
CA VAL A 228 19.65 2.63 3.56
C VAL A 228 19.36 1.18 3.98
N PRO A 229 19.89 0.71 5.11
CA PRO A 229 19.56 -0.62 5.64
C PRO A 229 18.09 -0.70 6.06
N VAL A 230 17.56 -1.91 6.00
CA VAL A 230 16.23 -2.24 6.54
C VAL A 230 16.37 -2.60 8.01
N PRO A 231 15.67 -1.93 8.94
CA PRO A 231 15.62 -2.31 10.33
C PRO A 231 15.07 -3.74 10.54
N GLU A 232 15.63 -4.49 11.50
CA GLU A 232 15.19 -5.86 11.74
C GLU A 232 13.74 -5.93 12.24
N GLU A 233 13.30 -4.94 13.00
CA GLU A 233 11.90 -4.83 13.44
C GLU A 233 10.92 -4.79 12.26
N LEU A 234 11.30 -4.17 11.12
CA LEU A 234 10.48 -4.18 9.92
C LEU A 234 10.47 -5.53 9.22
N ARG A 235 11.57 -6.27 9.28
CA ARG A 235 11.62 -7.65 8.76
C ARG A 235 10.68 -8.55 9.55
N GLU A 236 10.69 -8.42 10.87
CA GLU A 236 9.77 -9.14 11.75
C GLU A 236 8.32 -8.73 11.49
N PHE A 237 8.03 -7.44 11.40
CA PHE A 237 6.71 -6.92 11.04
C PHE A 237 6.21 -7.48 9.71
N ARG A 238 7.08 -7.53 8.68
CA ARG A 238 6.77 -8.15 7.39
C ARG A 238 6.44 -9.63 7.53
N ARG A 239 7.21 -10.40 8.32
CA ARG A 239 6.96 -11.83 8.59
C ARG A 239 5.59 -12.04 9.24
N GLN A 240 5.25 -11.24 10.25
CA GLN A 240 3.96 -11.29 10.93
C GLN A 240 2.79 -10.98 10.00
N LEU A 241 2.95 -10.05 9.05
CA LEU A 241 1.96 -9.78 8.01
C LEU A 241 1.82 -10.93 6.99
N GLY A 242 2.76 -11.85 6.92
CA GLY A 242 2.83 -12.85 5.86
C GLY A 242 2.97 -12.22 4.47
N MET A 243 3.79 -11.17 4.38
CA MET A 243 3.92 -10.39 3.15
C MET A 243 5.21 -10.76 2.41
N ASP A 244 5.06 -11.45 1.27
CA ASP A 244 6.17 -11.92 0.44
C ASP A 244 6.62 -10.89 -0.60
N PHE A 245 5.68 -10.08 -1.11
CA PHE A 245 5.88 -9.07 -2.14
C PHE A 245 5.18 -7.77 -1.80
N GLY A 246 5.87 -6.66 -1.99
CA GLY A 246 5.26 -5.34 -1.87
C GLY A 246 6.23 -4.23 -1.47
N LYS A 247 5.64 -3.22 -0.83
CA LYS A 247 6.34 -2.02 -0.40
C LYS A 247 5.86 -1.61 1.00
N ILE A 248 6.79 -1.18 1.84
CA ILE A 248 6.52 -0.55 3.14
C ILE A 248 7.13 0.85 3.12
N ASP A 249 6.31 1.87 3.35
CA ASP A 249 6.74 3.24 3.59
C ASP A 249 6.85 3.44 5.11
N PHE A 250 8.01 3.93 5.58
CA PHE A 250 8.30 4.10 7.00
C PHE A 250 9.22 5.29 7.23
N LEU A 251 9.35 5.67 8.47
CA LEU A 251 10.36 6.61 8.96
C LEU A 251 11.09 6.02 10.18
N VAL A 252 12.20 6.63 10.58
CA VAL A 252 12.93 6.23 11.80
C VAL A 252 12.95 7.39 12.78
N ARG A 253 12.51 7.14 14.02
CA ARG A 253 12.56 8.11 15.10
C ARG A 253 13.12 7.45 16.36
N GLY A 254 14.11 8.11 16.98
CA GLY A 254 14.78 7.53 18.15
C GLY A 254 15.34 6.13 17.90
N GLY A 255 15.82 5.85 16.68
CA GLY A 255 16.35 4.54 16.29
C GLY A 255 15.28 3.48 15.96
N ARG A 256 13.97 3.77 16.13
CA ARG A 256 12.88 2.82 15.88
C ARG A 256 12.13 3.13 14.59
N PRO A 257 11.78 2.12 13.78
CA PRO A 257 10.97 2.31 12.59
C PRO A 257 9.49 2.55 12.96
N ILE A 258 8.86 3.50 12.28
CA ILE A 258 7.42 3.78 12.35
C ILE A 258 6.84 3.51 10.97
N VAL A 259 5.96 2.51 10.86
CA VAL A 259 5.29 2.15 9.61
C VAL A 259 4.23 3.19 9.29
N LEU A 260 4.29 3.75 8.08
CA LEU A 260 3.32 4.75 7.59
C LEU A 260 2.28 4.16 6.66
N ASP A 261 2.71 3.21 5.80
CA ASP A 261 1.88 2.59 4.78
C ASP A 261 2.46 1.25 4.33
N VAL A 262 1.59 0.29 4.05
CA VAL A 262 1.93 -1.03 3.50
C VAL A 262 1.17 -1.21 2.20
N ASN A 263 1.85 -1.63 1.15
CA ASN A 263 1.24 -1.77 -0.16
C ASN A 263 1.69 -3.06 -0.86
N PRO A 264 0.83 -4.10 -0.96
CA PRO A 264 1.10 -5.34 -1.69
C PRO A 264 0.98 -5.19 -3.21
N THR A 265 0.48 -4.04 -3.69
CA THR A 265 0.29 -3.73 -5.11
C THR A 265 1.01 -2.43 -5.50
N PRO A 266 2.36 -2.34 -5.30
CA PRO A 266 3.08 -1.09 -5.46
C PRO A 266 3.02 -0.57 -6.89
N SER A 267 2.57 0.69 -7.04
CA SER A 267 2.51 1.40 -8.30
C SER A 267 3.77 2.21 -8.58
N VAL A 268 4.04 2.45 -9.84
CA VAL A 268 5.14 3.27 -10.36
C VAL A 268 4.54 4.44 -11.12
N SER A 269 4.70 5.67 -10.60
CA SER A 269 3.98 6.85 -11.11
C SER A 269 4.87 7.89 -11.79
N THR A 270 6.18 7.80 -11.62
CA THR A 270 7.13 8.76 -12.19
C THR A 270 8.06 8.09 -13.18
N GLU A 271 8.58 8.86 -14.13
CA GLU A 271 9.55 8.36 -15.11
C GLU A 271 10.81 7.75 -14.46
N GLY A 272 11.37 8.43 -13.46
CA GLY A 272 12.50 7.90 -12.68
C GLY A 272 12.12 6.63 -11.91
N GLY A 273 10.87 6.53 -11.44
CA GLY A 273 10.32 5.32 -10.84
C GLY A 273 10.23 4.18 -11.83
N MET A 274 9.77 4.42 -13.06
CA MET A 274 9.70 3.41 -14.14
C MET A 274 11.10 2.91 -14.52
N ARG A 275 12.05 3.81 -14.76
CA ARG A 275 13.47 3.43 -14.98
C ARG A 275 14.03 2.57 -13.84
N GLY A 276 13.73 2.95 -12.60
CA GLY A 276 14.12 2.18 -11.43
C GLY A 276 13.44 0.81 -11.34
N ALA A 277 12.17 0.70 -11.73
CA ALA A 277 11.43 -0.56 -11.78
C ALA A 277 12.02 -1.49 -12.84
N THR A 278 12.25 -1.01 -14.07
CA THR A 278 12.88 -1.76 -15.15
C THR A 278 14.24 -2.32 -14.72
N ARG A 279 15.09 -1.50 -14.11
CA ARG A 279 16.42 -1.93 -13.64
C ARG A 279 16.37 -3.04 -12.58
N ARG A 280 15.36 -3.03 -11.72
CA ARG A 280 15.20 -4.01 -10.62
C ARG A 280 14.38 -5.23 -11.00
N ALA A 281 13.62 -5.16 -12.08
CA ALA A 281 12.71 -6.22 -12.50
C ALA A 281 13.39 -7.59 -12.66
N PRO A 282 14.60 -7.72 -13.26
CA PRO A 282 15.29 -9.01 -13.37
C PRO A 282 15.60 -9.62 -11.99
N LEU A 283 16.06 -8.82 -11.02
CA LEU A 283 16.33 -9.26 -9.65
C LEU A 283 15.08 -9.81 -8.98
N PHE A 284 13.95 -9.14 -9.15
CA PHE A 284 12.68 -9.58 -8.56
C PHE A 284 12.07 -10.78 -9.30
N ALA A 285 12.26 -10.90 -10.63
CA ALA A 285 11.85 -12.08 -11.38
C ALA A 285 12.60 -13.34 -10.92
N GLU A 286 13.92 -13.23 -10.74
CA GLU A 286 14.74 -14.31 -10.18
C GLU A 286 14.35 -14.66 -8.74
N ALA A 287 14.03 -13.66 -7.92
CA ALA A 287 13.55 -13.89 -6.57
C ALA A 287 12.19 -14.61 -6.53
N LEU A 288 11.31 -14.34 -7.49
CA LEU A 288 10.05 -15.05 -7.64
C LEU A 288 10.28 -16.54 -7.96
N GLU A 289 11.23 -16.84 -8.84
CA GLU A 289 11.64 -18.23 -9.15
C GLU A 289 12.12 -18.96 -7.89
N ARG A 290 13.08 -18.36 -7.19
CA ARG A 290 13.63 -18.94 -5.95
C ARG A 290 12.55 -19.13 -4.88
N TRP A 291 11.69 -18.14 -4.69
CA TRP A 291 10.59 -18.25 -3.73
C TRP A 291 9.65 -19.42 -4.07
N THR A 292 9.32 -19.59 -5.36
CA THR A 292 8.47 -20.69 -5.84
C THR A 292 9.13 -22.06 -5.62
N THR A 293 10.45 -22.18 -5.80
CA THR A 293 11.20 -23.42 -5.63
C THR A 293 11.31 -23.81 -4.15
N HIS A 294 11.66 -22.88 -3.27
CA HIS A 294 11.77 -23.16 -1.82
C HIS A 294 10.41 -23.49 -1.18
N ALA A 295 9.33 -22.96 -1.69
CA ALA A 295 7.98 -23.34 -1.26
C ALA A 295 7.68 -24.83 -1.59
N ASN A 296 8.29 -25.42 -2.64
CA ASN A 296 8.20 -26.84 -2.96
C ASN A 296 8.88 -27.72 -1.92
N GLU A 297 10.12 -27.41 -1.58
CA GLU A 297 10.91 -28.18 -0.62
C GLU A 297 10.26 -28.21 0.77
N ALA A 298 9.59 -27.12 1.16
CA ALA A 298 8.85 -27.04 2.42
C ALA A 298 7.52 -27.81 2.42
N ALA A 299 6.86 -27.93 1.25
CA ALA A 299 5.65 -28.72 1.10
C ALA A 299 5.93 -30.22 1.05
N ASP A 300 6.97 -30.64 0.32
CA ASP A 300 7.40 -32.03 0.20
C ASP A 300 7.82 -32.62 1.55
N ARG A 301 8.50 -31.83 2.41
CA ARG A 301 8.86 -32.27 3.78
C ARG A 301 7.66 -32.48 4.70
N ARG A 302 6.53 -31.81 4.46
CA ARG A 302 5.29 -32.00 5.25
C ARG A 302 4.44 -33.18 4.78
N SER A 303 4.60 -33.62 3.55
CA SER A 303 3.89 -34.79 2.99
C SER A 303 4.59 -36.12 3.32
N CYS A 304 5.81 -36.09 3.86
CA CYS A 304 6.58 -37.26 4.29
C CYS A 304 6.47 -37.55 5.80
N HIS A 305 5.60 -36.85 6.51
CA HIS A 305 5.27 -37.08 7.92
C HIS A 305 3.77 -37.24 8.08
#